data_c55ccbd1daf32c7f022bfd9b49d8b861
#
_entry.id   c55ccbd1daf32c7f022bfd9b49d8b861
#
_cell.length_a   1.000
_cell.length_b   1.000
_cell.length_c   1.000
_cell.angle_alpha   90.00
_cell.angle_beta   90.00
_cell.angle_gamma   90.00
#
_symmetry.space_group_name_H-M   'P 1'
#
loop_
_entity.id
_entity.type
_entity.pdbx_description
1 polymer ?
#
loop_
_entity_poly.entity_id
_entity_poly.type
_entity_poly.pdbx_seq_one_letter_code
_entity_poly.pdbx_strand_id
1 'polypeptide(L)'
;PWIVMKSNIMNFPFYNTSTDFGSEVHRALEDIIHGNAKPEDFTGDVQRALENAMLAWEDLKSKYPGLEVVDTELDVDVPLNSVTNSEYPDLVMTGKIDVLFKHDSGYIIGDWKTDYAEKRASDHKRQLSVYKKMYSKLENVPEDQITTCVIFIALRETVNTGKFGWKVDIGRKSSPFPTFEGHLQKILGWKKDPEKFIETLLAHQEFQIYDDEDKL
;
A
#
# COMPACT_ATOMS: atom_id res chain seq x y z
N PRO A 1 -8.20 17.77 -19.45
CA PRO A 1 -8.29 17.69 -18.01
C PRO A 1 -7.90 16.28 -17.59
N TRP A 2 -6.85 16.18 -16.78
CA TRP A 2 -6.31 14.91 -16.31
C TRP A 2 -7.20 14.39 -15.19
N ILE A 3 -7.79 13.21 -15.37
CA ILE A 3 -8.55 12.55 -14.31
C ILE A 3 -7.61 11.60 -13.60
N VAL A 4 -7.25 11.94 -12.38
CA VAL A 4 -6.39 11.12 -11.52
C VAL A 4 -7.27 10.22 -10.68
N MET A 5 -7.23 8.93 -10.93
CA MET A 5 -7.82 7.93 -10.05
C MET A 5 -6.85 7.68 -8.89
N LYS A 6 -7.05 8.34 -7.77
CA LYS A 6 -6.29 8.01 -6.55
C LYS A 6 -6.76 6.66 -6.04
N SER A 7 -5.85 5.73 -5.81
CA SER A 7 -6.12 4.44 -5.17
C SER A 7 -6.75 4.55 -3.77
N ASN A 8 -6.79 5.78 -3.23
CA ASN A 8 -7.41 6.18 -1.98
C ASN A 8 -8.94 6.33 -2.03
N ILE A 9 -9.64 5.70 -2.97
CA ILE A 9 -11.13 5.71 -2.99
C ILE A 9 -11.74 5.16 -1.68
N MET A 10 -10.93 4.65 -0.76
CA MET A 10 -11.38 4.15 0.54
C MET A 10 -10.97 5.01 1.74
N ASN A 11 -10.27 6.11 1.54
CA ASN A 11 -9.94 7.04 2.62
C ASN A 11 -10.91 8.23 2.60
N PHE A 12 -12.08 8.05 3.21
CA PHE A 12 -12.80 9.21 3.72
C PHE A 12 -11.92 9.88 4.78
N PRO A 13 -11.75 11.21 4.73
CA PRO A 13 -10.99 11.93 5.76
C PRO A 13 -11.79 11.94 7.05
N PHE A 14 -11.71 10.87 7.82
CA PHE A 14 -12.02 10.94 9.24
C PHE A 14 -10.74 11.39 9.93
N TYR A 15 -10.72 12.61 10.41
CA TYR A 15 -9.75 13.08 11.39
C TYR A 15 -9.80 12.15 12.61
N ASN A 16 -8.84 11.26 12.71
CA ASN A 16 -8.74 10.32 13.81
C ASN A 16 -7.27 10.28 14.26
N THR A 17 -7.05 10.32 15.56
CA THR A 17 -5.72 10.22 16.18
C THR A 17 -4.91 9.01 15.71
N SER A 18 -5.58 7.97 15.19
CA SER A 18 -4.93 6.82 14.57
C SER A 18 -4.29 7.14 13.20
N THR A 19 -4.79 8.15 12.49
CA THR A 19 -4.22 8.59 11.21
C THR A 19 -2.91 9.33 11.46
N ASP A 20 -2.84 10.15 12.52
CA ASP A 20 -1.65 10.90 12.91
C ASP A 20 -0.52 9.95 13.31
N PHE A 21 -0.81 8.93 14.12
CA PHE A 21 0.14 7.90 14.51
C PHE A 21 0.69 7.13 13.30
N GLY A 22 -0.19 6.69 12.37
CA GLY A 22 0.23 6.01 11.15
C GLY A 22 1.16 6.87 10.30
N SER A 23 0.79 8.12 10.05
CA SER A 23 1.57 9.06 9.25
C SER A 23 2.93 9.38 9.89
N GLU A 24 2.98 9.52 11.22
CA GLU A 24 4.23 9.74 11.96
C GLU A 24 5.17 8.54 11.82
N VAL A 25 4.64 7.31 11.99
CA VAL A 25 5.44 6.08 11.85
C VAL A 25 5.96 5.90 10.43
N HIS A 26 5.14 6.14 9.40
CA HIS A 26 5.58 6.02 7.99
C HIS A 26 6.73 7.00 7.68
N ARG A 27 6.59 8.28 8.07
CA ARG A 27 7.65 9.27 7.89
C ARG A 27 8.92 8.89 8.65
N ALA A 28 8.80 8.41 9.89
CA ALA A 28 9.93 7.97 10.68
C ALA A 28 10.63 6.74 10.08
N LEU A 29 9.88 5.80 9.48
CA LEU A 29 10.45 4.66 8.75
C LEU A 29 11.25 5.10 7.53
N GLU A 30 10.74 6.06 6.77
CA GLU A 30 11.45 6.66 5.64
C GLU A 30 12.79 7.27 6.10
N ASP A 31 12.76 8.09 7.18
CA ASP A 31 13.97 8.69 7.76
C ASP A 31 14.98 7.62 8.22
N ILE A 32 14.52 6.54 8.86
CA ILE A 32 15.38 5.44 9.32
C ILE A 32 16.00 4.69 8.13
N ILE A 33 15.21 4.39 7.12
CA ILE A 33 15.68 3.69 5.92
C ILE A 33 16.76 4.51 5.19
N HIS A 34 16.60 5.83 5.13
CA HIS A 34 17.58 6.73 4.55
C HIS A 34 18.79 7.06 5.47
N GLY A 35 18.80 6.50 6.70
CA GLY A 35 19.89 6.71 7.66
C GLY A 35 19.88 8.06 8.37
N ASN A 36 18.78 8.80 8.29
CA ASN A 36 18.60 10.13 8.90
C ASN A 36 18.14 10.05 10.36
N ALA A 37 17.61 8.90 10.78
CA ALA A 37 17.11 8.67 12.14
C ALA A 37 17.35 7.21 12.58
N LYS A 38 17.09 6.94 13.87
CA LYS A 38 17.07 5.60 14.46
C LYS A 38 15.81 5.43 15.30
N PRO A 39 15.34 4.19 15.56
CA PRO A 39 14.17 3.98 16.43
C PRO A 39 14.28 4.66 17.80
N GLU A 40 15.49 4.76 18.36
CA GLU A 40 15.78 5.37 19.66
C GLU A 40 15.59 6.89 19.69
N ASP A 41 15.53 7.54 18.54
CA ASP A 41 15.26 8.99 18.43
C ASP A 41 13.78 9.33 18.66
N PHE A 42 12.92 8.32 18.71
CA PHE A 42 11.48 8.42 18.93
C PHE A 42 11.09 7.87 20.31
N THR A 43 9.86 8.12 20.75
CA THR A 43 9.39 7.70 22.07
C THR A 43 8.03 7.01 22.00
N GLY A 44 7.69 6.27 23.06
CA GLY A 44 6.35 5.70 23.24
C GLY A 44 5.97 4.65 22.21
N ASP A 45 4.77 4.78 21.67
CA ASP A 45 4.21 3.80 20.73
C ASP A 45 4.86 3.89 19.36
N VAL A 46 5.32 5.08 18.94
CA VAL A 46 6.07 5.29 17.70
C VAL A 46 7.37 4.49 17.74
N GLN A 47 8.19 4.68 18.77
CA GLN A 47 9.44 3.93 18.93
C GLN A 47 9.20 2.40 18.87
N ARG A 48 8.19 1.91 19.59
CA ARG A 48 7.86 0.47 19.60
C ARG A 48 7.48 -0.06 18.21
N ALA A 49 6.70 0.71 17.46
CA ALA A 49 6.33 0.33 16.08
C ALA A 49 7.56 0.29 15.17
N LEU A 50 8.48 1.25 15.32
CA LEU A 50 9.72 1.31 14.55
C LEU A 50 10.67 0.14 14.90
N GLU A 51 10.82 -0.20 16.17
CA GLU A 51 11.57 -1.39 16.61
C GLU A 51 10.99 -2.66 15.99
N ASN A 52 9.67 -2.82 15.99
CA ASN A 52 8.98 -3.93 15.34
C ASN A 52 9.20 -3.96 13.81
N ALA A 53 9.23 -2.81 13.17
CA ALA A 53 9.53 -2.71 11.74
C ALA A 53 10.94 -3.22 11.43
N MET A 54 11.92 -2.90 12.27
CA MET A 54 13.28 -3.42 12.12
C MET A 54 13.33 -4.94 12.30
N LEU A 55 12.62 -5.49 13.28
CA LEU A 55 12.51 -6.94 13.46
C LEU A 55 11.84 -7.61 12.25
N ALA A 56 10.77 -7.02 11.72
CA ALA A 56 10.09 -7.51 10.53
C ALA A 56 11.01 -7.46 9.29
N TRP A 57 11.82 -6.42 9.17
CA TRP A 57 12.81 -6.31 8.10
C TRP A 57 13.90 -7.38 8.21
N GLU A 58 14.43 -7.63 9.40
CA GLU A 58 15.40 -8.72 9.62
C GLU A 58 14.79 -10.10 9.32
N ASP A 59 13.52 -10.33 9.66
CA ASP A 59 12.80 -11.55 9.27
C ASP A 59 12.71 -11.69 7.75
N LEU A 60 12.41 -10.61 7.02
CA LEU A 60 12.40 -10.61 5.55
C LEU A 60 13.79 -10.90 4.99
N LYS A 61 14.86 -10.28 5.50
CA LYS A 61 16.25 -10.55 5.07
C LYS A 61 16.61 -12.02 5.25
N SER A 62 16.16 -12.64 6.34
CA SER A 62 16.42 -14.06 6.58
C SER A 62 15.77 -15.00 5.55
N LYS A 63 14.68 -14.57 4.94
CA LYS A 63 13.88 -15.34 3.97
C LYS A 63 14.27 -15.04 2.51
N TYR A 64 14.81 -13.85 2.24
CA TYR A 64 15.12 -13.38 0.92
C TYR A 64 16.58 -12.93 0.84
N PRO A 65 17.49 -13.81 0.37
CA PRO A 65 18.90 -13.46 0.19
C PRO A 65 19.09 -12.23 -0.70
N GLY A 66 20.02 -11.37 -0.35
CA GLY A 66 20.30 -10.14 -1.08
C GLY A 66 19.24 -9.05 -0.92
N LEU A 67 18.34 -9.16 0.10
CA LEU A 67 17.27 -8.17 0.29
C LEU A 67 17.85 -6.80 0.64
N GLU A 68 17.53 -5.83 -0.19
CA GLU A 68 17.85 -4.40 0.01
C GLU A 68 16.60 -3.54 -0.25
N VAL A 69 16.53 -2.37 0.35
CA VAL A 69 15.51 -1.37 0.01
C VAL A 69 15.95 -0.66 -1.26
N VAL A 70 15.04 -0.60 -2.23
CA VAL A 70 15.23 0.14 -3.49
C VAL A 70 14.66 1.54 -3.36
N ASP A 71 13.45 1.65 -2.78
CA ASP A 71 12.75 2.92 -2.64
C ASP A 71 11.72 2.88 -1.51
N THR A 72 11.33 4.05 -1.02
CA THR A 72 10.24 4.27 -0.07
C THR A 72 9.31 5.34 -0.59
N GLU A 73 8.02 5.26 -0.22
CA GLU A 73 7.00 6.22 -0.65
C GLU A 73 6.99 6.41 -2.19
N LEU A 74 7.28 5.31 -2.94
CA LEU A 74 7.41 5.32 -4.39
C LEU A 74 6.07 5.60 -5.06
N ASP A 75 6.00 6.73 -5.77
CA ASP A 75 4.83 7.06 -6.60
C ASP A 75 4.80 6.16 -7.85
N VAL A 76 3.66 5.54 -8.11
CA VAL A 76 3.43 4.70 -9.28
C VAL A 76 2.23 5.21 -10.07
N ASP A 77 2.49 5.62 -11.29
CA ASP A 77 1.49 6.17 -12.21
C ASP A 77 1.48 5.36 -13.50
N VAL A 78 0.33 4.77 -13.84
CA VAL A 78 0.19 4.01 -15.06
C VAL A 78 -1.10 4.37 -15.81
N PRO A 79 -1.08 4.43 -17.13
CA PRO A 79 -2.30 4.58 -17.91
C PRO A 79 -3.29 3.45 -17.57
N LEU A 80 -4.56 3.78 -17.30
CA LEU A 80 -5.56 2.78 -16.94
C LEU A 80 -5.70 1.68 -17.98
N ASN A 81 -5.63 2.03 -19.27
CA ASN A 81 -5.69 1.09 -20.38
C ASN A 81 -4.47 0.14 -20.47
N SER A 82 -3.36 0.44 -19.78
CA SER A 82 -2.20 -0.46 -19.73
C SER A 82 -2.41 -1.64 -18.78
N VAL A 83 -3.32 -1.51 -17.82
CA VAL A 83 -3.62 -2.53 -16.80
C VAL A 83 -5.04 -3.08 -16.91
N THR A 84 -5.87 -2.48 -17.74
CA THR A 84 -7.26 -2.87 -18.00
C THR A 84 -7.55 -2.79 -19.50
N ASN A 85 -8.72 -3.26 -19.93
CA ASN A 85 -9.21 -3.10 -21.30
C ASN A 85 -9.99 -1.78 -21.49
N SER A 86 -9.69 -0.75 -20.71
CA SER A 86 -10.36 0.53 -20.80
C SER A 86 -10.11 1.21 -22.15
N GLU A 87 -11.15 1.77 -22.75
CA GLU A 87 -11.06 2.59 -23.96
C GLU A 87 -10.69 4.06 -23.67
N TYR A 88 -10.50 4.43 -22.41
CA TYR A 88 -10.17 5.79 -21.99
C TYR A 88 -8.65 5.97 -21.84
N PRO A 89 -7.97 6.50 -22.88
CA PRO A 89 -6.51 6.61 -22.90
C PRO A 89 -5.97 7.66 -21.91
N ASP A 90 -6.80 8.63 -21.54
CA ASP A 90 -6.40 9.76 -20.70
C ASP A 90 -6.52 9.50 -19.20
N LEU A 91 -7.06 8.32 -18.82
CA LEU A 91 -7.16 7.95 -17.41
C LEU A 91 -5.84 7.38 -16.90
N VAL A 92 -5.36 7.92 -15.81
CA VAL A 92 -4.15 7.46 -15.10
C VAL A 92 -4.55 6.87 -13.76
N MET A 93 -4.06 5.65 -13.50
CA MET A 93 -4.13 5.04 -12.17
C MET A 93 -2.89 5.47 -11.41
N THR A 94 -3.09 6.10 -10.25
CA THR A 94 -2.01 6.55 -9.38
C THR A 94 -2.01 5.77 -8.08
N GLY A 95 -0.84 5.56 -7.51
CA GLY A 95 -0.68 4.91 -6.22
C GLY A 95 0.66 5.26 -5.61
N LYS A 96 0.84 4.89 -4.35
CA LYS A 96 2.09 5.06 -3.63
C LYS A 96 2.42 3.76 -2.91
N ILE A 97 3.61 3.23 -3.16
CA ILE A 97 4.16 2.03 -2.53
C ILE A 97 4.97 2.48 -1.32
N ASP A 98 4.62 2.01 -0.13
CA ASP A 98 5.30 2.41 1.11
C ASP A 98 6.78 2.01 1.11
N VAL A 99 7.08 0.78 0.66
CA VAL A 99 8.46 0.30 0.52
C VAL A 99 8.59 -0.71 -0.61
N LEU A 100 9.62 -0.54 -1.41
CA LEU A 100 10.04 -1.46 -2.45
C LEU A 100 11.37 -2.09 -2.07
N PHE A 101 11.40 -3.41 -1.98
CA PHE A 101 12.62 -4.17 -1.80
C PHE A 101 12.99 -4.91 -3.09
N LYS A 102 14.30 -5.13 -3.26
CA LYS A 102 14.85 -6.03 -4.26
C LYS A 102 15.60 -7.16 -3.56
N HIS A 103 15.60 -8.34 -4.15
CA HIS A 103 16.38 -9.48 -3.72
C HIS A 103 16.86 -10.28 -4.94
N ASP A 104 17.67 -11.33 -4.73
CA ASP A 104 18.33 -12.08 -5.82
C ASP A 104 17.35 -12.61 -6.89
N SER A 105 16.09 -12.85 -6.55
CA SER A 105 15.11 -13.47 -7.45
C SER A 105 13.95 -12.54 -7.86
N GLY A 106 13.99 -11.25 -7.50
CA GLY A 106 12.94 -10.30 -7.89
C GLY A 106 12.71 -9.19 -6.86
N TYR A 107 11.44 -8.80 -6.71
CA TYR A 107 11.04 -7.65 -5.91
C TYR A 107 10.00 -8.02 -4.86
N ILE A 108 9.96 -7.25 -3.77
CA ILE A 108 8.90 -7.31 -2.77
C ILE A 108 8.30 -5.91 -2.62
N ILE A 109 7.01 -5.80 -2.86
CA ILE A 109 6.22 -4.61 -2.54
C ILE A 109 5.68 -4.79 -1.13
N GLY A 110 6.16 -3.96 -0.20
CA GLY A 110 5.75 -3.95 1.19
C GLY A 110 4.81 -2.80 1.51
N ASP A 111 3.92 -3.03 2.46
CA ASP A 111 2.93 -2.06 2.94
C ASP A 111 2.94 -2.10 4.48
N TRP A 112 3.41 -1.01 5.11
CA TRP A 112 3.50 -0.87 6.54
C TRP A 112 2.13 -0.59 7.15
N LYS A 113 1.75 -1.33 8.18
CA LYS A 113 0.46 -1.14 8.85
C LYS A 113 0.61 -1.00 10.35
N THR A 114 0.10 0.12 10.84
CA THR A 114 0.03 0.45 12.26
C THR A 114 -1.31 0.03 12.89
N ASP A 115 -2.07 -0.81 12.21
CA ASP A 115 -3.32 -1.37 12.73
C ASP A 115 -3.04 -2.21 13.98
N TYR A 116 -3.83 -1.99 15.03
CA TYR A 116 -3.75 -2.79 16.27
C TYR A 116 -4.27 -4.22 16.13
N ALA A 117 -4.89 -4.55 15.00
CA ALA A 117 -5.42 -5.88 14.71
C ALA A 117 -5.54 -6.10 13.20
N GLU A 118 -5.45 -7.36 12.76
CA GLU A 118 -5.52 -7.77 11.34
C GLU A 118 -6.91 -7.66 10.69
N LYS A 119 -7.84 -6.90 11.28
CA LYS A 119 -9.25 -6.84 10.82
C LYS A 119 -9.40 -6.40 9.36
N ARG A 120 -8.49 -5.58 8.85
CA ARG A 120 -8.49 -5.05 7.49
C ARG A 120 -7.45 -5.71 6.57
N ALA A 121 -6.86 -6.82 7.00
CA ALA A 121 -5.80 -7.50 6.23
C ALA A 121 -6.22 -7.83 4.79
N SER A 122 -7.51 -8.17 4.56
CA SER A 122 -8.01 -8.44 3.20
C SER A 122 -8.03 -7.20 2.30
N ASP A 123 -8.20 -6.01 2.87
CA ASP A 123 -8.22 -4.75 2.12
C ASP A 123 -6.79 -4.35 1.73
N HIS A 124 -5.85 -4.47 2.68
CA HIS A 124 -4.43 -4.24 2.41
C HIS A 124 -3.88 -5.18 1.33
N LYS A 125 -4.25 -6.47 1.39
CA LYS A 125 -3.87 -7.45 0.36
C LYS A 125 -4.43 -7.11 -1.03
N ARG A 126 -5.64 -6.55 -1.09
CA ARG A 126 -6.23 -6.08 -2.34
C ARG A 126 -5.49 -4.87 -2.90
N GLN A 127 -5.15 -3.90 -2.06
CA GLN A 127 -4.35 -2.74 -2.44
C GLN A 127 -3.00 -3.19 -3.05
N LEU A 128 -2.31 -4.10 -2.38
CA LEU A 128 -1.05 -4.65 -2.87
C LEU A 128 -1.17 -5.38 -4.20
N SER A 129 -2.29 -6.04 -4.49
CA SER A 129 -2.51 -6.66 -5.80
C SER A 129 -2.59 -5.63 -6.92
N VAL A 130 -3.13 -4.44 -6.63
CA VAL A 130 -3.15 -3.30 -7.57
C VAL A 130 -1.74 -2.77 -7.79
N TYR A 131 -1.01 -2.49 -6.71
CA TYR A 131 0.37 -2.00 -6.80
C TYR A 131 1.30 -2.95 -7.54
N LYS A 132 1.18 -4.25 -7.29
CA LYS A 132 1.90 -5.27 -8.05
C LYS A 132 1.67 -5.15 -9.55
N LYS A 133 0.41 -5.00 -9.97
CA LYS A 133 0.05 -4.86 -11.39
C LYS A 133 0.61 -3.58 -11.99
N MET A 134 0.48 -2.47 -11.25
CA MET A 134 0.99 -1.16 -11.67
C MET A 134 2.51 -1.18 -11.81
N TYR A 135 3.22 -1.66 -10.80
CA TYR A 135 4.69 -1.74 -10.80
C TYR A 135 5.20 -2.66 -11.92
N SER A 136 4.56 -3.82 -12.11
CA SER A 136 4.87 -4.73 -13.22
C SER A 136 4.79 -4.02 -14.58
N LYS A 137 3.81 -3.16 -14.78
CA LYS A 137 3.63 -2.40 -16.04
C LYS A 137 4.59 -1.23 -16.16
N LEU A 138 4.82 -0.50 -15.06
CA LEU A 138 5.71 0.65 -15.03
C LEU A 138 7.15 0.25 -15.35
N GLU A 139 7.65 -0.80 -14.68
CA GLU A 139 9.04 -1.23 -14.76
C GLU A 139 9.28 -2.39 -15.74
N ASN A 140 8.23 -2.86 -16.42
CA ASN A 140 8.29 -4.02 -17.32
C ASN A 140 8.86 -5.28 -16.64
N VAL A 141 8.53 -5.47 -15.35
CA VAL A 141 8.92 -6.64 -14.55
C VAL A 141 7.80 -7.66 -14.57
N PRO A 142 8.07 -8.95 -14.86
CA PRO A 142 7.06 -10.00 -14.79
C PRO A 142 6.41 -10.09 -13.39
N GLU A 143 5.08 -10.24 -13.34
CA GLU A 143 4.35 -10.29 -12.06
C GLU A 143 4.78 -11.47 -11.15
N ASP A 144 5.27 -12.56 -11.73
CA ASP A 144 5.78 -13.72 -10.98
C ASP A 144 7.12 -13.45 -10.28
N GLN A 145 7.84 -12.40 -10.67
CA GLN A 145 9.03 -11.89 -9.99
C GLN A 145 8.72 -10.83 -8.92
N ILE A 146 7.45 -10.49 -8.72
CA ILE A 146 7.02 -9.53 -7.71
C ILE A 146 6.24 -10.24 -6.63
N THR A 147 6.76 -10.23 -5.42
CA THR A 147 6.08 -10.68 -4.21
C THR A 147 5.45 -9.48 -3.51
N THR A 148 4.35 -9.67 -2.80
CA THR A 148 3.71 -8.63 -1.99
C THR A 148 3.66 -9.04 -0.53
N CYS A 149 3.83 -8.11 0.40
CA CYS A 149 3.69 -8.38 1.82
C CYS A 149 3.02 -7.22 2.56
N VAL A 150 2.13 -7.55 3.49
CA VAL A 150 1.62 -6.63 4.50
C VAL A 150 2.48 -6.78 5.75
N ILE A 151 3.02 -5.69 6.26
CA ILE A 151 3.92 -5.67 7.40
C ILE A 151 3.21 -4.96 8.56
N PHE A 152 2.57 -5.73 9.43
CA PHE A 152 1.95 -5.21 10.64
C PHE A 152 3.02 -4.98 11.70
N ILE A 153 3.10 -3.75 12.26
CA ILE A 153 4.15 -3.35 13.19
C ILE A 153 3.62 -2.85 14.55
N ALA A 154 2.31 -2.76 14.70
CA ALA A 154 1.67 -2.27 15.92
C ALA A 154 0.55 -3.19 16.44
N LEU A 155 0.59 -4.49 16.15
CA LEU A 155 -0.42 -5.44 16.60
C LEU A 155 -0.44 -5.51 18.15
N ARG A 156 -1.61 -5.35 18.74
CA ARG A 156 -1.78 -5.56 20.17
C ARG A 156 -1.90 -7.06 20.46
N GLU A 157 -0.93 -7.61 21.16
CA GLU A 157 -0.93 -9.02 21.56
C GLU A 157 -2.06 -9.36 22.54
N THR A 158 -2.36 -8.45 23.47
CA THR A 158 -3.56 -8.51 24.34
C THR A 158 -3.92 -7.12 24.84
N VAL A 159 -5.18 -6.89 25.17
CA VAL A 159 -5.70 -5.60 25.67
C VAL A 159 -5.00 -5.13 26.97
N ASN A 160 -4.33 -6.04 27.70
CA ASN A 160 -3.79 -5.76 29.04
C ASN A 160 -2.26 -5.59 29.10
N THR A 161 -1.49 -5.90 28.07
CA THR A 161 -0.02 -5.89 28.16
C THR A 161 0.63 -4.62 27.64
N GLY A 162 -0.08 -3.80 26.87
CA GLY A 162 0.49 -2.62 26.22
C GLY A 162 1.66 -2.91 25.29
N LYS A 163 1.91 -4.17 24.98
CA LYS A 163 2.96 -4.60 24.05
C LYS A 163 2.41 -4.60 22.63
N PHE A 164 3.21 -4.10 21.71
CA PHE A 164 2.98 -4.28 20.28
C PHE A 164 3.73 -5.50 19.80
N GLY A 165 3.03 -6.34 19.01
CA GLY A 165 3.62 -7.38 18.21
C GLY A 165 3.78 -6.94 16.76
N TRP A 166 4.49 -7.76 15.99
CA TRP A 166 4.64 -7.58 14.56
C TRP A 166 4.33 -8.87 13.81
N LYS A 167 3.99 -8.71 12.54
CA LYS A 167 3.73 -9.85 11.65
C LYS A 167 4.00 -9.45 10.20
N VAL A 168 4.69 -10.29 9.47
CA VAL A 168 4.83 -10.19 8.01
C VAL A 168 3.92 -11.21 7.35
N ASP A 169 2.93 -10.75 6.61
CA ASP A 169 2.00 -11.59 5.84
C ASP A 169 2.38 -11.53 4.35
N ILE A 170 3.02 -12.57 3.87
CA ILE A 170 3.59 -12.67 2.51
C ILE A 170 2.63 -13.44 1.62
N GLY A 171 2.36 -12.93 0.43
CA GLY A 171 1.63 -13.65 -0.62
C GLY A 171 2.42 -14.90 -1.05
N ARG A 172 1.86 -16.09 -0.82
CA ARG A 172 2.48 -17.39 -1.15
C ARG A 172 1.70 -18.06 -2.26
N LYS A 173 2.34 -18.98 -2.99
CA LYS A 173 1.66 -19.82 -4.00
C LYS A 173 0.49 -20.62 -3.41
N SER A 174 0.59 -21.06 -2.15
CA SER A 174 -0.44 -21.83 -1.44
C SER A 174 -1.57 -20.97 -0.85
N SER A 175 -1.32 -19.66 -0.67
CA SER A 175 -2.31 -18.69 -0.17
C SER A 175 -2.02 -17.35 -0.83
N PRO A 176 -2.31 -17.22 -2.13
CA PRO A 176 -2.02 -16.01 -2.87
C PRO A 176 -2.90 -14.86 -2.39
N PHE A 177 -2.35 -13.65 -2.45
CA PHE A 177 -3.17 -12.47 -2.30
C PHE A 177 -4.17 -12.36 -3.45
N PRO A 178 -5.29 -11.66 -3.26
CA PRO A 178 -6.27 -11.44 -4.32
C PRO A 178 -5.60 -10.88 -5.58
N THR A 179 -6.03 -11.34 -6.74
CA THR A 179 -5.55 -10.80 -8.02
C THR A 179 -6.14 -9.42 -8.27
N PHE A 180 -5.49 -8.63 -9.12
CA PHE A 180 -6.00 -7.34 -9.56
C PHE A 180 -7.40 -7.46 -10.15
N GLU A 181 -7.64 -8.43 -11.03
CA GLU A 181 -8.93 -8.69 -11.65
C GLU A 181 -9.99 -9.11 -10.61
N GLY A 182 -9.60 -9.91 -9.64
CA GLY A 182 -10.48 -10.31 -8.53
C GLY A 182 -10.85 -9.13 -7.65
N HIS A 183 -9.94 -8.18 -7.45
CA HIS A 183 -10.17 -6.94 -6.73
C HIS A 183 -11.15 -6.03 -7.47
N LEU A 184 -10.90 -5.77 -8.75
CA LEU A 184 -11.81 -5.01 -9.60
C LEU A 184 -13.22 -5.61 -9.62
N GLN A 185 -13.33 -6.92 -9.80
CA GLN A 185 -14.62 -7.61 -9.81
C GLN A 185 -15.39 -7.45 -8.50
N LYS A 186 -14.70 -7.43 -7.36
CA LYS A 186 -15.34 -7.36 -6.05
C LYS A 186 -15.78 -5.94 -5.67
N ILE A 187 -14.92 -4.95 -5.90
CA ILE A 187 -15.19 -3.55 -5.50
C ILE A 187 -16.15 -2.88 -6.47
N LEU A 188 -16.02 -3.16 -7.74
CA LEU A 188 -16.59 -2.32 -8.78
C LEU A 188 -17.84 -2.93 -9.40
N GLY A 189 -18.21 -4.16 -9.01
CA GLY A 189 -19.25 -4.87 -9.74
C GLY A 189 -18.91 -5.00 -11.25
N TRP A 190 -17.63 -4.87 -11.58
CA TRP A 190 -17.05 -4.84 -12.94
C TRP A 190 -17.51 -5.99 -13.85
N LYS A 191 -18.05 -7.06 -13.26
CA LYS A 191 -18.53 -8.24 -14.01
C LYS A 191 -19.55 -7.95 -15.09
N LYS A 192 -20.22 -6.79 -15.05
CA LYS A 192 -21.37 -6.54 -15.90
C LYS A 192 -21.16 -5.42 -16.92
N ASP A 193 -20.37 -4.39 -16.58
CA ASP A 193 -20.25 -3.22 -17.44
C ASP A 193 -19.05 -2.35 -17.03
N PRO A 194 -17.85 -2.54 -17.62
CA PRO A 194 -16.69 -1.72 -17.36
C PRO A 194 -16.90 -0.25 -17.70
N GLU A 195 -17.64 0.04 -18.77
CA GLU A 195 -17.90 1.39 -19.23
C GLU A 195 -18.77 2.15 -18.24
N LYS A 196 -19.85 1.54 -17.77
CA LYS A 196 -20.71 2.13 -16.76
C LYS A 196 -19.99 2.44 -15.45
N PHE A 197 -18.98 1.63 -15.10
CA PHE A 197 -18.14 1.90 -13.95
C PHE A 197 -17.29 3.16 -14.14
N ILE A 198 -16.65 3.31 -15.29
CA ILE A 198 -15.86 4.48 -15.62
C ILE A 198 -16.75 5.71 -15.69
N GLU A 199 -17.93 5.63 -16.30
CA GLU A 199 -18.93 6.71 -16.28
C GLU A 199 -19.32 7.09 -14.85
N THR A 200 -19.51 6.12 -13.95
CA THR A 200 -19.81 6.38 -12.52
C THR A 200 -18.65 7.05 -11.81
N LEU A 201 -17.41 6.68 -12.10
CA LEU A 201 -16.23 7.34 -11.56
C LEU A 201 -16.10 8.77 -12.06
N LEU A 202 -16.32 8.99 -13.35
CA LEU A 202 -16.29 10.32 -13.97
C LEU A 202 -17.37 11.23 -13.37
N ALA A 203 -18.60 10.73 -13.20
CA ALA A 203 -19.69 11.45 -12.58
C ALA A 203 -19.40 11.80 -11.09
N HIS A 204 -18.71 10.91 -10.35
CA HIS A 204 -18.30 11.18 -8.97
C HIS A 204 -17.20 12.23 -8.88
N GLN A 205 -16.35 12.36 -9.89
CA GLN A 205 -15.28 13.35 -9.90
C GLN A 205 -15.80 14.76 -10.22
N GLU A 206 -16.86 14.89 -10.97
CA GLU A 206 -17.54 16.19 -11.16
C GLU A 206 -18.07 16.75 -9.83
N PHE A 207 -18.36 15.91 -8.84
CA PHE A 207 -18.76 16.32 -7.49
C PHE A 207 -17.59 16.64 -6.53
N GLN A 208 -16.36 16.25 -6.83
CA GLN A 208 -15.18 16.48 -5.97
C GLN A 208 -14.33 17.69 -6.38
N ILE A 209 -14.69 18.40 -7.44
CA ILE A 209 -14.06 19.68 -7.82
C ILE A 209 -14.55 20.84 -6.92
N TYR A 210 -15.46 20.58 -6.02
CA TYR A 210 -15.86 21.52 -4.99
C TYR A 210 -14.93 21.33 -3.79
N ASP A 211 -14.11 22.28 -3.45
CA ASP A 211 -13.61 22.54 -2.11
C ASP A 211 -12.14 22.88 -1.91
N ASP A 212 -11.35 23.07 -2.97
CA ASP A 212 -10.01 23.63 -2.73
C ASP A 212 -9.92 25.16 -2.94
N GLU A 213 -10.98 25.82 -3.40
CA GLU A 213 -10.99 27.28 -3.54
C GLU A 213 -11.53 28.06 -2.33
N ASP A 214 -12.15 27.40 -1.36
CA ASP A 214 -12.71 28.05 -0.16
C ASP A 214 -11.80 27.98 1.08
N LYS A 215 -10.51 27.65 0.91
CA LYS A 215 -9.50 27.67 1.98
C LYS A 215 -8.38 28.68 1.71
N LEU A 216 -8.74 29.89 1.33
CA LEU A 216 -7.87 31.06 1.43
C LEU A 216 -8.41 32.05 2.43
#